data_3dbc50b41268c5975a36caec94b3dbee
#
_entry.id   3dbc50b41268c5975a36caec94b3dbee
#
_cell.length_a   1.000
_cell.length_b   1.000
_cell.length_c   1.000
_cell.angle_alpha   90.00
_cell.angle_beta   90.00
_cell.angle_gamma   90.00
#
_symmetry.space_group_name_H-M   'P 1'
#
loop_
_entity.id
_entity.type
_entity.pdbx_description
1 polymer ?
#
loop_
_entity_poly.entity_id
_entity_poly.type
_entity_poly.pdbx_seq_one_letter_code
_entity_poly.pdbx_strand_id
1 'polypeptide(L)'
;ALNPLLPSTYEWIGLENYQNVLRSQEFRDVLGFTAVWTFVNVFFHFTIGLALAPALNRTLKFRGTYRMLLLVPWAVPSFISAFAWRFMYNNPYGFFDQLLVKLGWESPPAFLGDPTWAKFAVITANVWLGVPFMMVALLGGLQAIDSDLLDAAAVDGANAWQRFWSVTLPGLRPVAATVI
;
A
#
# COMPACT_ATOMS: atom_id res chain seq x y z
N ALA A 1 4.46 -35.59 -10.24
CA ALA A 1 3.41 -35.02 -9.38
C ALA A 1 2.94 -36.06 -8.39
N LEU A 2 2.83 -35.65 -7.13
CA LEU A 2 2.23 -36.46 -6.09
C LEU A 2 0.70 -36.31 -6.19
N ASN A 3 0.00 -37.37 -6.54
CA ASN A 3 -1.44 -37.40 -6.32
C ASN A 3 -1.69 -37.82 -4.85
N PRO A 4 -2.13 -36.92 -3.96
CA PRO A 4 -2.31 -37.22 -2.55
C PRO A 4 -3.38 -38.29 -2.28
N LEU A 5 -4.24 -38.59 -3.28
CA LEU A 5 -5.31 -39.58 -3.17
C LEU A 5 -4.86 -40.96 -3.60
N LEU A 6 -3.71 -41.10 -4.28
CA LEU A 6 -3.20 -42.38 -4.80
C LEU A 6 -1.67 -42.45 -4.57
N PRO A 7 -1.21 -42.71 -3.35
CA PRO A 7 0.22 -42.71 -3.01
C PRO A 7 1.06 -43.79 -3.69
N SER A 8 0.45 -44.77 -4.34
CA SER A 8 1.15 -45.86 -5.03
C SER A 8 1.49 -45.54 -6.51
N THR A 9 1.13 -44.35 -7.02
CA THR A 9 1.34 -43.95 -8.44
C THR A 9 2.27 -42.75 -8.58
N TYR A 10 3.43 -42.79 -7.91
CA TYR A 10 4.42 -41.76 -8.06
C TYR A 10 5.22 -41.94 -9.36
N GLU A 11 4.92 -41.13 -10.37
CA GLU A 11 5.76 -40.98 -11.55
C GLU A 11 6.61 -39.72 -11.46
N TRP A 12 7.87 -39.83 -11.83
CA TRP A 12 8.75 -38.70 -11.98
C TRP A 12 8.43 -37.98 -13.29
N ILE A 13 7.73 -36.86 -13.20
CA ILE A 13 7.27 -36.06 -14.35
C ILE A 13 8.14 -34.83 -14.65
N GLY A 14 9.31 -34.72 -14.02
CA GLY A 14 10.24 -33.60 -14.24
C GLY A 14 9.58 -32.24 -13.99
N LEU A 15 9.61 -31.35 -14.99
CA LEU A 15 9.11 -29.98 -14.91
C LEU A 15 7.67 -29.80 -15.43
N GLU A 16 6.95 -30.89 -15.69
CA GLU A 16 5.61 -30.84 -16.29
C GLU A 16 4.63 -29.98 -15.45
N ASN A 17 4.67 -30.07 -14.11
CA ASN A 17 3.83 -29.24 -13.24
C ASN A 17 4.11 -27.75 -13.44
N TYR A 18 5.37 -27.35 -13.55
CA TYR A 18 5.74 -25.95 -13.77
C TYR A 18 5.24 -25.47 -15.13
N GLN A 19 5.38 -26.30 -16.17
CA GLN A 19 4.87 -25.97 -17.51
C GLN A 19 3.36 -25.84 -17.52
N ASN A 20 2.64 -26.73 -16.82
CA ASN A 20 1.19 -26.68 -16.73
C ASN A 20 0.71 -25.41 -16.00
N VAL A 21 1.36 -25.03 -14.90
CA VAL A 21 1.05 -23.78 -14.16
C VAL A 21 1.32 -22.57 -15.07
N LEU A 22 2.50 -22.45 -15.68
CA LEU A 22 2.88 -21.31 -16.52
C LEU A 22 1.98 -21.16 -17.77
N ARG A 23 1.42 -22.28 -18.27
CA ARG A 23 0.50 -22.27 -19.41
C ARG A 23 -0.96 -22.02 -19.03
N SER A 24 -1.31 -22.15 -17.75
CA SER A 24 -2.69 -21.94 -17.31
C SER A 24 -3.09 -20.46 -17.46
N GLN A 25 -4.32 -20.22 -17.90
CA GLN A 25 -4.87 -18.88 -18.01
C GLN A 25 -5.01 -18.24 -16.62
N GLU A 26 -5.46 -19.02 -15.65
CA GLU A 26 -5.60 -18.58 -14.26
C GLU A 26 -4.29 -18.00 -13.69
N PHE A 27 -3.16 -18.69 -13.92
CA PHE A 27 -1.86 -18.20 -13.47
C PHE A 27 -1.50 -16.85 -14.11
N ARG A 28 -1.75 -16.68 -15.42
CA ARG A 28 -1.48 -15.42 -16.13
C ARG A 28 -2.35 -14.29 -15.60
N ASP A 29 -3.63 -14.55 -15.34
CA ASP A 29 -4.57 -13.56 -14.82
C ASP A 29 -4.20 -13.13 -13.40
N VAL A 30 -3.84 -14.10 -12.53
CA VAL A 30 -3.35 -13.84 -11.18
C VAL A 30 -2.03 -13.07 -11.22
N LEU A 31 -1.08 -13.45 -12.08
CA LEU A 31 0.20 -12.76 -12.22
C LEU A 31 0.00 -11.30 -12.69
N GLY A 32 -0.88 -11.10 -13.66
CA GLY A 32 -1.24 -9.76 -14.14
C GLY A 32 -1.84 -8.90 -13.05
N PHE A 33 -2.79 -9.45 -12.29
CA PHE A 33 -3.35 -8.72 -11.15
C PHE A 33 -2.31 -8.46 -10.05
N THR A 34 -1.46 -9.42 -9.74
CA THR A 34 -0.39 -9.25 -8.74
C THR A 34 0.55 -8.11 -9.13
N ALA A 35 0.93 -8.01 -10.39
CA ALA A 35 1.75 -6.90 -10.88
C ALA A 35 1.04 -5.56 -10.68
N VAL A 36 -0.21 -5.43 -11.12
CA VAL A 36 -1.02 -4.21 -10.92
C VAL A 36 -1.17 -3.89 -9.43
N TRP A 37 -1.51 -4.88 -8.61
CA TRP A 37 -1.66 -4.73 -7.18
C TRP A 37 -0.38 -4.22 -6.50
N THR A 38 0.77 -4.79 -6.86
CA THR A 38 2.06 -4.37 -6.33
C THR A 38 2.39 -2.92 -6.71
N PHE A 39 2.34 -2.60 -8.00
CA PHE A 39 2.66 -1.25 -8.46
C PHE A 39 1.74 -0.19 -7.89
N VAL A 40 0.43 -0.44 -7.88
CA VAL A 40 -0.55 0.52 -7.37
C VAL A 40 -0.38 0.73 -5.86
N ASN A 41 -0.20 -0.33 -5.08
CA ASN A 41 0.00 -0.19 -3.65
C ASN A 41 1.31 0.54 -3.33
N VAL A 42 2.44 0.16 -3.94
CA VAL A 42 3.73 0.83 -3.74
C VAL A 42 3.64 2.30 -4.11
N PHE A 43 3.01 2.62 -5.24
CA PHE A 43 2.79 4.00 -5.67
C PHE A 43 2.02 4.82 -4.62
N PHE A 44 0.90 4.31 -4.13
CA PHE A 44 0.10 5.03 -3.13
C PHE A 44 0.77 5.06 -1.75
N HIS A 45 1.41 3.99 -1.31
CA HIS A 45 2.18 3.96 -0.07
C HIS A 45 3.27 5.04 -0.09
N PHE A 46 4.04 5.08 -1.18
CA PHE A 46 5.14 6.03 -1.32
C PHE A 46 4.64 7.46 -1.43
N THR A 47 3.67 7.75 -2.30
CA THR A 47 3.18 9.12 -2.52
C THR A 47 2.48 9.69 -1.30
N ILE A 48 1.61 8.91 -0.64
CA ILE A 48 0.92 9.35 0.57
C ILE A 48 1.93 9.46 1.74
N GLY A 49 2.81 8.47 1.89
CA GLY A 49 3.87 8.50 2.90
C GLY A 49 4.79 9.71 2.73
N LEU A 50 5.19 10.02 1.48
CA LEU A 50 6.02 11.18 1.14
C LEU A 50 5.29 12.52 1.37
N ALA A 51 3.98 12.57 1.23
CA ALA A 51 3.20 13.75 1.56
C ALA A 51 3.07 13.96 3.08
N LEU A 52 2.88 12.87 3.84
CA LEU A 52 2.71 12.92 5.29
C LEU A 52 4.02 13.13 6.05
N ALA A 53 5.11 12.52 5.61
CA ALA A 53 6.39 12.57 6.31
C ALA A 53 6.93 14.00 6.49
N PRO A 54 7.01 14.88 5.48
CA PRO A 54 7.43 16.27 5.67
C PRO A 54 6.45 17.08 6.53
N ALA A 55 5.14 16.81 6.41
CA ALA A 55 4.14 17.47 7.25
C ALA A 55 4.39 17.17 8.74
N LEU A 56 4.68 15.92 9.07
CA LEU A 56 4.99 15.48 10.44
C LEU A 56 6.43 15.79 10.86
N ASN A 57 7.31 16.18 9.96
CA ASN A 57 8.67 16.61 10.29
C ASN A 57 8.71 18.06 10.82
N ARG A 58 7.69 18.86 10.53
CA ARG A 58 7.56 20.23 11.04
C ARG A 58 7.21 20.25 12.52
N THR A 59 7.45 21.40 13.16
CA THR A 59 7.01 21.67 14.54
C THR A 59 5.48 21.90 14.58
N LEU A 60 4.73 20.84 14.73
CA LEU A 60 3.27 20.88 14.86
C LEU A 60 2.86 20.75 16.34
N LYS A 61 1.86 21.56 16.75
CA LYS A 61 1.18 21.34 18.03
C LYS A 61 0.51 19.96 18.01
N PHE A 62 0.72 19.15 19.04
CA PHE A 62 0.23 17.76 19.14
C PHE A 62 0.81 16.78 18.11
N ARG A 63 2.01 17.01 17.58
CA ARG A 63 2.68 16.12 16.60
C ARG A 63 2.69 14.64 17.03
N GLY A 64 2.89 14.36 18.31
CA GLY A 64 2.86 13.01 18.85
C GLY A 64 1.50 12.31 18.67
N THR A 65 0.41 13.04 18.92
CA THR A 65 -0.96 12.53 18.73
C THR A 65 -1.24 12.21 17.27
N TYR A 66 -0.86 13.10 16.34
CA TYR A 66 -1.03 12.82 14.91
C TYR A 66 -0.23 11.60 14.45
N ARG A 67 1.02 11.45 14.91
CA ARG A 67 1.82 10.25 14.62
C ARG A 67 1.17 8.98 15.16
N MET A 68 0.68 9.02 16.39
CA MET A 68 -0.01 7.88 17.01
C MET A 68 -1.26 7.48 16.22
N LEU A 69 -2.13 8.44 15.87
CA LEU A 69 -3.35 8.18 15.12
C LEU A 69 -3.06 7.62 13.72
N LEU A 70 -2.05 8.15 13.03
CA LEU A 70 -1.65 7.67 11.71
C LEU A 70 -1.00 6.28 11.76
N LEU A 71 -0.48 5.84 12.91
CA LEU A 71 0.09 4.50 13.09
C LEU A 71 -0.95 3.43 13.42
N VAL A 72 -2.19 3.82 13.79
CA VAL A 72 -3.25 2.86 14.14
C VAL A 72 -3.44 1.77 13.09
N PRO A 73 -3.50 2.06 11.77
CA PRO A 73 -3.69 1.02 10.77
C PRO A 73 -2.63 -0.08 10.82
N TRP A 74 -1.39 0.29 11.06
CA TRP A 74 -0.26 -0.65 11.11
C TRP A 74 -0.17 -1.38 12.45
N ALA A 75 -0.63 -0.75 13.55
CA ALA A 75 -0.61 -1.34 14.88
C ALA A 75 -1.70 -2.42 15.09
N VAL A 76 -2.79 -2.37 14.29
CA VAL A 76 -3.87 -3.36 14.37
C VAL A 76 -3.44 -4.66 13.67
N PRO A 77 -3.61 -5.84 14.31
CA PRO A 77 -3.34 -7.11 13.67
C PRO A 77 -4.07 -7.23 12.32
N SER A 78 -3.34 -7.69 11.30
CA SER A 78 -3.83 -7.69 9.90
C SER A 78 -5.14 -8.46 9.71
N PHE A 79 -5.36 -9.56 10.45
CA PHE A 79 -6.61 -10.32 10.38
C PHE A 79 -7.81 -9.53 10.94
N ILE A 80 -7.62 -8.72 12.00
CA ILE A 80 -8.68 -7.85 12.54
C ILE A 80 -9.02 -6.77 11.52
N SER A 81 -7.99 -6.15 10.91
CA SER A 81 -8.18 -5.19 9.83
C SER A 81 -8.94 -5.80 8.65
N ALA A 82 -8.57 -7.03 8.24
CA ALA A 82 -9.26 -7.74 7.15
C ALA A 82 -10.76 -7.97 7.45
N PHE A 83 -11.10 -8.38 8.67
CA PHE A 83 -12.50 -8.52 9.07
C PHE A 83 -13.23 -7.17 9.10
N ALA A 84 -12.61 -6.11 9.65
CA ALA A 84 -13.19 -4.79 9.66
C ALA A 84 -13.51 -4.30 8.24
N TRP A 85 -12.54 -4.38 7.32
CA TRP A 85 -12.73 -4.00 5.92
C TRP A 85 -13.80 -4.87 5.23
N ARG A 86 -13.83 -6.18 5.50
CA ARG A 86 -14.87 -7.08 4.99
C ARG A 86 -16.26 -6.65 5.44
N PHE A 87 -16.44 -6.27 6.70
CA PHE A 87 -17.72 -5.73 7.19
C PHE A 87 -18.07 -4.39 6.57
N MET A 88 -17.10 -3.51 6.38
CA MET A 88 -17.32 -2.20 5.74
C MET A 88 -17.73 -2.32 4.28
N TYR A 89 -17.22 -3.33 3.56
CA TYR A 89 -17.57 -3.62 2.16
C TYR A 89 -18.78 -4.54 1.99
N ASN A 90 -19.39 -5.02 3.07
CA ASN A 90 -20.53 -5.94 3.00
C ASN A 90 -21.73 -5.25 2.35
N ASN A 91 -22.32 -5.90 1.37
CA ASN A 91 -23.54 -5.43 0.71
C ASN A 91 -24.73 -6.23 1.22
N PRO A 92 -25.89 -5.62 1.59
CA PRO A 92 -26.19 -4.16 1.49
C PRO A 92 -25.97 -3.37 2.77
N TYR A 93 -25.42 -3.93 3.84
CA TYR A 93 -25.41 -3.32 5.18
C TYR A 93 -24.07 -2.69 5.57
N GLY A 94 -23.03 -2.80 4.73
CA GLY A 94 -21.73 -2.28 5.00
C GLY A 94 -21.66 -0.75 4.95
N PHE A 95 -20.63 -0.20 5.59
CA PHE A 95 -20.45 1.25 5.68
C PHE A 95 -20.39 1.92 4.29
N PHE A 96 -19.65 1.35 3.35
CA PHE A 96 -19.48 1.96 2.01
C PHE A 96 -20.77 1.87 1.20
N ASP A 97 -21.50 0.76 1.31
CA ASP A 97 -22.79 0.59 0.67
C ASP A 97 -23.78 1.66 1.15
N GLN A 98 -23.95 1.77 2.46
CA GLN A 98 -24.83 2.75 3.08
C GLN A 98 -24.41 4.20 2.80
N LEU A 99 -23.11 4.46 2.72
CA LEU A 99 -22.59 5.79 2.37
C LEU A 99 -22.96 6.16 0.92
N LEU A 100 -22.79 5.24 -0.03
CA LEU A 100 -23.11 5.47 -1.43
C LEU A 100 -24.62 5.69 -1.63
N VAL A 101 -25.46 4.90 -0.95
CA VAL A 101 -26.93 5.10 -0.97
C VAL A 101 -27.29 6.51 -0.47
N LYS A 102 -26.69 6.97 0.63
CA LYS A 102 -26.89 8.33 1.15
C LYS A 102 -26.41 9.43 0.19
N LEU A 103 -25.42 9.14 -0.63
CA LEU A 103 -24.91 10.02 -1.67
C LEU A 103 -25.74 9.99 -2.96
N GLY A 104 -26.84 9.22 -2.98
CA GLY A 104 -27.79 9.17 -4.10
C GLY A 104 -27.52 8.06 -5.12
N TRP A 105 -26.69 7.07 -4.79
CA TRP A 105 -26.53 5.89 -5.65
C TRP A 105 -27.71 4.93 -5.44
N GLU A 106 -28.47 4.70 -6.48
CA GLU A 106 -29.62 3.77 -6.41
C GLU A 106 -29.17 2.31 -6.28
N SER A 107 -28.01 1.96 -6.84
CA SER A 107 -27.48 0.60 -6.84
C SER A 107 -25.95 0.66 -6.61
N PRO A 108 -25.52 0.64 -5.34
CA PRO A 108 -24.10 0.54 -5.02
C PRO A 108 -23.46 -0.74 -5.56
N PRO A 109 -22.16 -0.71 -5.90
CA PRO A 109 -21.48 -1.89 -6.41
C PRO A 109 -21.32 -2.96 -5.33
N ALA A 110 -21.43 -4.22 -5.74
CA ALA A 110 -21.13 -5.36 -4.86
C ALA A 110 -19.61 -5.48 -4.68
N PHE A 111 -19.02 -4.72 -3.75
CA PHE A 111 -17.56 -4.63 -3.55
C PHE A 111 -16.86 -5.98 -3.38
N LEU A 112 -17.51 -6.97 -2.80
CA LEU A 112 -16.96 -8.31 -2.61
C LEU A 112 -17.51 -9.34 -3.60
N GLY A 113 -18.57 -9.02 -4.31
CA GLY A 113 -19.25 -9.91 -5.25
C GLY A 113 -18.85 -9.71 -6.71
N ASP A 114 -18.36 -8.54 -7.07
CA ASP A 114 -17.88 -8.23 -8.41
C ASP A 114 -16.35 -8.30 -8.48
N PRO A 115 -15.75 -9.04 -9.44
CA PRO A 115 -14.31 -9.20 -9.54
C PRO A 115 -13.53 -7.90 -9.68
N THR A 116 -14.09 -6.88 -10.33
CA THR A 116 -13.43 -5.58 -10.53
C THR A 116 -13.43 -4.78 -9.23
N TRP A 117 -14.59 -4.69 -8.59
CA TRP A 117 -14.73 -3.99 -7.32
C TRP A 117 -13.99 -4.68 -6.18
N ALA A 118 -13.91 -6.01 -6.19
CA ALA A 118 -13.11 -6.76 -5.21
C ALA A 118 -11.62 -6.41 -5.30
N LYS A 119 -11.07 -6.26 -6.52
CA LYS A 119 -9.69 -5.80 -6.71
C LYS A 119 -9.47 -4.40 -6.16
N PHE A 120 -10.39 -3.47 -6.43
CA PHE A 120 -10.34 -2.12 -5.87
C PHE A 120 -10.43 -2.13 -4.34
N ALA A 121 -11.33 -2.91 -3.78
CA ALA A 121 -11.52 -3.03 -2.33
C ALA A 121 -10.25 -3.53 -1.63
N VAL A 122 -9.60 -4.57 -2.16
CA VAL A 122 -8.36 -5.12 -1.62
C VAL A 122 -7.20 -4.12 -1.71
N ILE A 123 -7.06 -3.40 -2.84
CA ILE A 123 -6.04 -2.36 -2.99
C ILE A 123 -6.27 -1.25 -1.96
N THR A 124 -7.49 -0.75 -1.83
CA THR A 124 -7.81 0.33 -0.88
C THR A 124 -7.50 -0.06 0.57
N ALA A 125 -7.89 -1.27 0.97
CA ALA A 125 -7.57 -1.79 2.31
C ALA A 125 -6.06 -1.92 2.54
N ASN A 126 -5.32 -2.39 1.53
CA ASN A 126 -3.87 -2.54 1.63
C ASN A 126 -3.15 -1.18 1.66
N VAL A 127 -3.59 -0.20 0.85
CA VAL A 127 -3.07 1.18 0.92
C VAL A 127 -3.22 1.74 2.34
N TRP A 128 -4.40 1.58 2.95
CA TRP A 128 -4.64 2.04 4.32
C TRP A 128 -3.69 1.38 5.33
N LEU A 129 -3.40 0.09 5.18
CA LEU A 129 -2.49 -0.66 6.07
C LEU A 129 -1.02 -0.28 5.89
N GLY A 130 -0.58 -0.03 4.65
CA GLY A 130 0.84 0.13 4.32
C GLY A 130 1.36 1.58 4.43
N VAL A 131 0.48 2.58 4.28
CA VAL A 131 0.85 4.01 4.36
C VAL A 131 1.61 4.36 5.65
N PRO A 132 1.20 3.91 6.86
CA PRO A 132 1.91 4.26 8.09
C PRO A 132 3.37 3.81 8.11
N PHE A 133 3.65 2.61 7.65
CA PHE A 133 5.02 2.08 7.58
C PHE A 133 5.89 2.95 6.64
N MET A 134 5.41 3.21 5.44
CA MET A 134 6.10 4.06 4.47
C MET A 134 6.33 5.48 5.00
N MET A 135 5.32 6.06 5.64
CA MET A 135 5.41 7.37 6.29
C MET A 135 6.53 7.42 7.35
N VAL A 136 6.60 6.42 8.23
CA VAL A 136 7.63 6.36 9.28
C VAL A 136 9.01 6.18 8.70
N ALA A 137 9.18 5.29 7.72
CA ALA A 137 10.45 5.06 7.05
C ALA A 137 10.96 6.35 6.37
N LEU A 138 10.10 7.02 5.60
CA LEU A 138 10.45 8.28 4.94
C LEU A 138 10.69 9.42 5.94
N LEU A 139 9.93 9.46 7.05
CA LEU A 139 10.18 10.43 8.11
C LEU A 139 11.54 10.22 8.78
N GLY A 140 11.93 8.97 9.02
CA GLY A 140 13.28 8.63 9.50
C GLY A 140 14.36 9.06 8.50
N GLY A 141 14.15 8.81 7.22
CA GLY A 141 15.02 9.27 6.15
C GLY A 141 15.15 10.79 6.09
N LEU A 142 14.04 11.53 6.24
CA LEU A 142 14.06 13.00 6.30
C LEU A 142 14.89 13.53 7.48
N GLN A 143 14.83 12.86 8.63
CA GLN A 143 15.57 13.25 9.84
C GLN A 143 17.06 12.92 9.76
N ALA A 144 17.46 12.04 8.84
CA ALA A 144 18.86 11.70 8.57
C ALA A 144 19.53 12.63 7.54
N ILE A 145 18.75 13.47 6.84
CA ILE A 145 19.32 14.49 5.95
C ILE A 145 19.94 15.60 6.79
N ASP A 146 21.21 15.95 6.49
CA ASP A 146 21.91 17.03 7.15
C ASP A 146 21.18 18.35 6.92
N SER A 147 20.86 19.06 8.01
CA SER A 147 20.21 20.37 7.96
C SER A 147 21.05 21.41 7.22
N ASP A 148 22.38 21.31 7.28
CA ASP A 148 23.30 22.25 6.63
C ASP A 148 23.13 22.26 5.11
N LEU A 149 22.74 21.13 4.51
CA LEU A 149 22.40 21.05 3.08
C LEU A 149 21.14 21.85 2.73
N LEU A 150 20.14 21.81 3.60
CA LEU A 150 18.90 22.58 3.41
C LEU A 150 19.11 24.06 3.63
N ASP A 151 19.97 24.41 4.59
CA ASP A 151 20.34 25.80 4.91
C ASP A 151 21.22 26.38 3.80
N ALA A 152 22.21 25.65 3.30
CA ALA A 152 23.02 26.06 2.16
C ALA A 152 22.16 26.34 0.92
N ALA A 153 21.24 25.43 0.58
CA ALA A 153 20.32 25.64 -0.52
C ALA A 153 19.40 26.85 -0.31
N ALA A 154 19.06 27.18 0.96
CA ALA A 154 18.27 28.37 1.27
C ALA A 154 19.08 29.65 1.08
N VAL A 155 20.38 29.67 1.46
CA VAL A 155 21.30 30.77 1.23
C VAL A 155 21.52 31.01 -0.26
N ASP A 156 21.56 29.94 -1.08
CA ASP A 156 21.63 29.99 -2.54
C ASP A 156 20.31 30.48 -3.19
N GLY A 157 19.29 30.81 -2.40
CA GLY A 157 18.01 31.35 -2.87
C GLY A 157 16.99 30.32 -3.32
N ALA A 158 17.23 29.02 -3.07
CA ALA A 158 16.29 27.98 -3.43
C ALA A 158 15.00 28.06 -2.59
N ASN A 159 13.86 28.12 -3.25
CA ASN A 159 12.56 28.04 -2.59
C ASN A 159 12.26 26.62 -2.06
N ALA A 160 11.18 26.44 -1.28
CA ALA A 160 10.82 25.16 -0.68
C ALA A 160 10.63 24.02 -1.69
N TRP A 161 10.06 24.32 -2.86
CA TRP A 161 9.87 23.35 -3.94
C TRP A 161 11.20 22.92 -4.57
N GLN A 162 12.10 23.86 -4.83
CA GLN A 162 13.45 23.59 -5.33
C GLN A 162 14.25 22.75 -4.33
N ARG A 163 14.23 23.11 -3.03
CA ARG A 163 14.88 22.31 -1.97
C ARG A 163 14.32 20.91 -1.86
N PHE A 164 13.01 20.73 -2.04
CA PHE A 164 12.41 19.40 -2.06
C PHE A 164 12.99 18.52 -3.18
N TRP A 165 13.10 19.04 -4.39
CA TRP A 165 13.57 18.27 -5.55
C TRP A 165 15.08 18.12 -5.59
N SER A 166 15.86 19.12 -5.16
CA SER A 166 17.33 19.12 -5.27
C SER A 166 18.04 18.53 -4.04
N VAL A 167 17.43 18.56 -2.86
CA VAL A 167 18.05 18.07 -1.62
C VAL A 167 17.24 16.96 -0.99
N THR A 168 15.95 17.20 -0.69
CA THR A 168 15.13 16.29 0.10
C THR A 168 14.89 14.98 -0.63
N LEU A 169 14.38 15.02 -1.85
CA LEU A 169 14.05 13.80 -2.61
C LEU A 169 15.29 12.97 -2.98
N PRO A 170 16.42 13.58 -3.41
CA PRO A 170 17.68 12.84 -3.59
C PRO A 170 18.20 12.23 -2.28
N GLY A 171 18.11 12.96 -1.15
CA GLY A 171 18.52 12.48 0.16
C GLY A 171 17.69 11.31 0.68
N LEU A 172 16.45 11.17 0.22
CA LEU A 172 15.57 10.03 0.54
C LEU A 172 15.83 8.77 -0.30
N ARG A 173 16.62 8.85 -1.39
CA ARG A 173 16.85 7.70 -2.29
C ARG A 173 17.32 6.43 -1.57
N PRO A 174 18.26 6.46 -0.61
CA PRO A 174 18.70 5.24 0.08
C PRO A 174 17.55 4.57 0.84
N VAL A 175 16.73 5.35 1.53
CA VAL A 175 15.57 4.83 2.28
C VAL A 175 14.51 4.34 1.31
N ALA A 176 14.19 5.11 0.27
CA ALA A 176 13.22 4.71 -0.75
C ALA A 176 13.61 3.39 -1.43
N ALA A 177 14.88 3.21 -1.79
CA ALA A 177 15.38 1.97 -2.39
C ALA A 177 15.33 0.76 -1.45
N THR A 178 15.22 0.98 -0.14
CA THR A 178 15.14 -0.10 0.85
C THR A 178 13.68 -0.52 1.12
N VAL A 179 12.73 0.42 0.98
CA VAL A 179 11.32 0.18 1.37
C VAL A 179 10.38 -0.04 0.18
N ILE A 180 10.86 0.14 -1.05
CA ILE A 180 10.18 -0.16 -2.32
C ILE A 180 10.70 -1.49 -2.89
#